data_d90b2b948df57a16bc5352225c05ccb2
#
_entry.id   d90b2b948df57a16bc5352225c05ccb2
#
_cell.length_a   1.000
_cell.length_b   1.000
_cell.length_c   1.000
_cell.angle_alpha   90.00
_cell.angle_beta   90.00
_cell.angle_gamma   90.00
#
_symmetry.space_group_name_H-M   'P 1'
#
loop_
_entity.id
_entity.type
_entity.pdbx_description
1 polymer ?
#
loop_
_entity_poly.entity_id
_entity_poly.type
_entity_poly.pdbx_seq_one_letter_code
_entity_poly.pdbx_strand_id
1 'polypeptide(L)'
;MKRFLLILSLLMLSVPVFGQGRESTEKSGVKFDKKVFDFGDVLRENKNYTCIFVIENKTDKPLVLLSVKTSCSCLKASYVRRPLKVGQSAEIVMTLEAAKMEPGVFNRVVEVNTNAGISYVTVRGNSVEK
;
A
#
# COMPACT_ATOMS: atom_id res chain seq x y z
N MET A 1 -48.91 50.98 9.29
CA MET A 1 -48.92 49.71 8.73
C MET A 1 -47.57 49.17 8.56
N LYS A 2 -47.33 48.25 9.31
CA LYS A 2 -46.00 47.68 9.21
C LYS A 2 -46.00 46.51 8.40
N ARG A 3 -45.34 46.64 7.36
CA ARG A 3 -45.04 45.49 6.63
C ARG A 3 -43.79 44.95 7.15
N PHE A 4 -43.91 44.11 8.05
CA PHE A 4 -42.81 43.32 8.34
C PHE A 4 -42.70 42.28 7.30
N LEU A 5 -42.05 42.71 6.31
CA LEU A 5 -41.35 41.72 5.55
C LEU A 5 -40.33 41.10 6.45
N LEU A 6 -40.79 40.15 7.16
CA LEU A 6 -39.92 39.16 7.59
C LEU A 6 -39.36 38.53 6.37
N ILE A 7 -38.38 39.16 5.85
CA ILE A 7 -37.46 38.48 5.02
C ILE A 7 -36.76 37.52 5.97
N LEU A 8 -37.44 36.46 6.17
CA LEU A 8 -36.79 35.30 6.69
C LEU A 8 -35.79 34.96 5.61
N SER A 9 -34.69 35.63 5.70
CA SER A 9 -33.52 35.23 5.00
C SER A 9 -33.23 33.82 5.49
N LEU A 10 -33.74 32.88 4.75
CA LEU A 10 -33.38 31.52 4.89
C LEU A 10 -31.91 31.46 4.52
N LEU A 11 -31.09 31.70 5.50
CA LEU A 11 -29.70 31.42 5.37
C LEU A 11 -29.61 29.92 5.16
N MET A 12 -29.61 29.55 3.90
CA MET A 12 -29.19 28.24 3.51
C MET A 12 -27.72 28.15 3.91
N LEU A 13 -27.52 27.68 5.12
CA LEU A 13 -26.23 27.17 5.49
C LEU A 13 -25.95 25.99 4.58
N SER A 14 -25.40 26.32 3.45
CA SER A 14 -24.75 25.27 2.66
C SER A 14 -23.56 24.77 3.46
N VAL A 15 -23.80 23.74 4.18
CA VAL A 15 -22.71 23.02 4.82
C VAL A 15 -21.88 22.44 3.69
N PRO A 16 -20.66 22.88 3.53
CA PRO A 16 -19.81 22.18 2.58
C PRO A 16 -19.63 20.76 3.09
N VAL A 17 -20.18 19.84 2.37
CA VAL A 17 -19.87 18.45 2.60
C VAL A 17 -18.44 18.26 2.11
N PHE A 18 -17.52 18.36 3.03
CA PHE A 18 -16.18 17.93 2.74
C PHE A 18 -16.24 16.42 2.56
N GLY A 19 -16.20 16.01 1.33
CA GLY A 19 -15.91 14.64 1.03
C GLY A 19 -14.54 14.34 1.61
N GLN A 20 -14.53 13.71 2.75
CA GLN A 20 -13.31 13.16 3.27
C GLN A 20 -12.92 12.03 2.37
N GLY A 21 -11.99 12.31 1.48
CA GLY A 21 -11.25 11.26 0.85
C GLY A 21 -10.72 10.38 1.96
N ARG A 22 -11.11 9.13 1.96
CA ARG A 22 -10.51 8.16 2.84
C ARG A 22 -9.08 7.96 2.38
N GLU A 23 -8.24 8.85 2.80
CA GLU A 23 -6.86 8.48 2.91
C GLU A 23 -6.83 7.37 3.95
N SER A 24 -6.43 6.21 3.52
CA SER A 24 -6.06 5.19 4.46
C SER A 24 -4.99 5.82 5.34
N THR A 25 -5.40 6.27 6.48
CA THR A 25 -4.50 6.87 7.44
C THR A 25 -3.56 5.76 7.85
N GLU A 26 -2.39 5.78 7.30
CA GLU A 26 -1.33 4.94 7.80
C GLU A 26 -0.96 5.49 9.17
N LYS A 27 -1.58 4.91 10.17
CA LYS A 27 -1.40 5.33 11.56
C LYS A 27 0.04 5.24 12.03
N SER A 28 0.88 4.60 11.23
CA SER A 28 2.26 4.32 11.58
C SER A 28 3.25 5.37 11.11
N GLY A 29 2.85 6.31 10.26
CA GLY A 29 3.79 7.27 9.67
C GLY A 29 4.73 6.65 8.64
N VAL A 30 4.44 5.47 8.17
CA VAL A 30 5.19 4.77 7.14
C VAL A 30 4.48 4.99 5.81
N LYS A 31 5.22 5.45 4.81
CA LYS A 31 4.65 5.72 3.49
C LYS A 31 5.22 4.76 2.46
N PHE A 32 4.35 4.25 1.60
CA PHE A 32 4.74 3.45 0.45
C PHE A 32 4.45 4.23 -0.84
N ASP A 33 5.28 4.02 -1.85
CA ASP A 33 5.06 4.61 -3.17
C ASP A 33 3.81 4.04 -3.84
N LYS A 34 3.49 2.78 -3.53
CA LYS A 34 2.29 2.09 -3.98
C LYS A 34 1.92 1.01 -2.99
N LYS A 35 0.64 0.66 -2.93
CA LYS A 35 0.14 -0.41 -2.07
C LYS A 35 -0.18 -1.69 -2.83
N VAL A 36 -0.31 -1.59 -4.14
CA VAL A 36 -0.66 -2.71 -5.01
C VAL A 36 0.27 -2.69 -6.22
N PHE A 37 0.80 -3.84 -6.55
CA PHE A 37 1.54 -4.06 -7.78
C PHE A 37 0.87 -5.17 -8.58
N ASP A 38 0.56 -4.88 -9.84
CA ASP A 38 -0.05 -5.83 -10.76
C ASP A 38 0.99 -6.29 -11.77
N PHE A 39 1.34 -7.56 -11.72
CA PHE A 39 2.27 -8.15 -12.68
C PHE A 39 1.66 -8.38 -14.05
N GLY A 40 0.32 -8.30 -14.16
CA GLY A 40 -0.37 -8.68 -15.38
C GLY A 40 -0.28 -10.19 -15.61
N ASP A 41 -0.13 -10.60 -16.84
CA ASP A 41 0.02 -12.01 -17.18
C ASP A 41 1.42 -12.49 -16.86
N VAL A 42 1.50 -13.54 -16.05
CA VAL A 42 2.75 -14.15 -15.58
C VAL A 42 2.86 -15.55 -16.20
N LEU A 43 3.89 -15.74 -17.01
CA LEU A 43 4.15 -17.05 -17.61
C LEU A 43 4.78 -18.01 -16.59
N ARG A 44 4.23 -19.21 -16.49
CA ARG A 44 4.69 -20.22 -15.55
C ARG A 44 5.97 -20.94 -15.98
N GLU A 45 6.67 -20.42 -16.93
CA GLU A 45 7.99 -20.91 -17.29
C GLU A 45 8.98 -20.41 -16.22
N ASN A 46 9.99 -21.18 -15.89
CA ASN A 46 11.00 -20.96 -14.87
C ASN A 46 11.58 -19.53 -14.81
N LYS A 47 10.72 -18.54 -14.87
CA LYS A 47 11.09 -17.14 -14.80
C LYS A 47 10.70 -16.54 -13.46
N ASN A 48 11.54 -15.67 -12.99
CA ASN A 48 11.25 -14.87 -11.82
C ASN A 48 10.83 -13.49 -12.27
N TYR A 49 9.77 -12.97 -11.65
CA TYR A 49 9.29 -11.64 -11.87
C TYR A 49 9.60 -10.81 -10.63
N THR A 50 10.08 -9.62 -10.82
CA THR A 50 10.43 -8.74 -9.70
C THR A 50 9.60 -7.48 -9.71
N CYS A 51 9.23 -7.02 -8.52
CA CYS A 51 8.70 -5.68 -8.35
C CYS A 51 9.36 -5.03 -7.13
N ILE A 52 9.29 -3.71 -7.08
CA ILE A 52 9.92 -2.94 -6.02
C ILE A 52 8.88 -2.05 -5.38
N PHE A 53 8.74 -2.16 -4.06
CA PHE A 53 7.99 -1.21 -3.25
C PHE A 53 8.99 -0.30 -2.56
N VAL A 54 8.74 0.98 -2.58
CA VAL A 54 9.58 1.95 -1.86
C VAL A 54 8.88 2.33 -0.57
N ILE A 55 9.55 2.13 0.55
CA ILE A 55 9.09 2.52 1.86
C ILE A 55 9.82 3.77 2.31
N GLU A 56 9.10 4.75 2.83
CA GLU A 56 9.66 6.01 3.31
C GLU A 56 9.32 6.19 4.78
N ASN A 57 10.32 6.61 5.57
CA ASN A 57 10.13 6.88 6.98
C ASN A 57 9.57 8.29 7.18
N LYS A 58 8.27 8.38 7.42
CA LYS A 58 7.57 9.62 7.77
C LYS A 58 7.37 9.76 9.28
N THR A 59 7.94 8.86 10.07
CA THR A 59 7.86 8.95 11.52
C THR A 59 8.90 9.94 12.05
N ASP A 60 8.86 10.22 13.33
CA ASP A 60 9.83 11.09 14.00
C ASP A 60 11.02 10.34 14.61
N LYS A 61 11.11 9.05 14.31
CA LYS A 61 12.14 8.14 14.86
C LYS A 61 12.73 7.27 13.75
N PRO A 62 13.92 6.69 13.96
CA PRO A 62 14.44 5.73 13.00
C PRO A 62 13.47 4.56 12.81
N LEU A 63 13.31 4.14 11.57
CA LEU A 63 12.41 3.07 11.18
C LEU A 63 13.21 1.81 10.87
N VAL A 64 12.85 0.70 11.50
CA VAL A 64 13.49 -0.59 11.27
C VAL A 64 12.48 -1.56 10.66
N LEU A 65 12.84 -2.15 9.52
CA LEU A 65 12.07 -3.25 8.93
C LEU A 65 12.40 -4.53 9.69
N LEU A 66 11.44 -5.04 10.44
CA LEU A 66 11.62 -6.24 11.26
C LEU A 66 11.43 -7.51 10.45
N SER A 67 10.40 -7.54 9.61
CA SER A 67 10.13 -8.66 8.74
C SER A 67 9.22 -8.27 7.58
N VAL A 68 9.34 -8.98 6.49
CA VAL A 68 8.42 -8.91 5.35
C VAL A 68 7.96 -10.34 5.09
N LYS A 69 6.68 -10.60 5.36
CA LYS A 69 6.12 -11.94 5.30
C LYS A 69 5.07 -12.06 4.22
N THR A 70 5.10 -13.18 3.53
CA THR A 70 4.10 -13.54 2.53
C THR A 70 3.45 -14.85 2.91
N SER A 71 2.20 -15.04 2.50
CA SER A 71 1.49 -16.30 2.70
C SER A 71 1.83 -17.34 1.63
N CYS A 72 2.60 -16.97 0.63
CA CYS A 72 2.92 -17.81 -0.51
C CYS A 72 4.42 -18.08 -0.57
N SER A 73 4.81 -19.35 -0.73
CA SER A 73 6.21 -19.71 -0.97
C SER A 73 6.72 -19.25 -2.34
N CYS A 74 5.81 -18.78 -3.20
CA CYS A 74 6.13 -18.25 -4.51
C CYS A 74 6.70 -16.83 -4.48
N LEU A 75 6.58 -16.14 -3.35
CA LEU A 75 7.08 -14.78 -3.19
C LEU A 75 8.23 -14.75 -2.17
N LYS A 76 9.29 -14.06 -2.56
CA LYS A 76 10.42 -13.77 -1.67
C LYS A 76 10.63 -12.29 -1.58
N ALA A 77 11.04 -11.82 -0.41
CA ALA A 77 11.30 -10.41 -0.17
C ALA A 77 12.79 -10.21 0.17
N SER A 78 13.35 -9.15 -0.38
CA SER A 78 14.70 -8.69 -0.04
C SER A 78 14.60 -7.23 0.38
N TYR A 79 15.18 -6.89 1.51
CA TYR A 79 15.12 -5.55 2.06
C TYR A 79 16.29 -5.29 3.00
N VAL A 80 16.58 -4.00 3.24
CA VAL A 80 17.63 -3.60 4.18
C VAL A 80 17.15 -3.73 5.62
N ARG A 81 18.02 -4.21 6.48
CA ARG A 81 17.73 -4.39 7.90
C ARG A 81 18.28 -3.27 8.78
N ARG A 82 19.03 -2.35 8.22
CA ARG A 82 19.54 -1.20 8.97
C ARG A 82 18.44 -0.17 9.17
N PRO A 83 18.52 0.62 10.26
CA PRO A 83 17.54 1.67 10.50
C PRO A 83 17.51 2.72 9.39
N LEU A 84 16.30 3.13 9.02
CA LEU A 84 16.08 4.26 8.12
C LEU A 84 15.94 5.52 8.95
N LYS A 85 16.72 6.53 8.61
CA LYS A 85 16.58 7.83 9.25
C LYS A 85 15.26 8.48 8.86
N VAL A 86 14.82 9.45 9.65
CA VAL A 86 13.62 10.22 9.34
C VAL A 86 13.75 10.83 7.94
N GLY A 87 12.74 10.60 7.10
CA GLY A 87 12.71 11.06 5.71
C GLY A 87 13.46 10.19 4.72
N GLN A 88 14.17 9.18 5.19
CA GLN A 88 14.92 8.27 4.31
C GLN A 88 14.01 7.20 3.72
N SER A 89 14.30 6.79 2.51
CA SER A 89 13.56 5.74 1.80
C SER A 89 14.43 4.51 1.59
N ALA A 90 13.77 3.36 1.43
CA ALA A 90 14.43 2.10 1.09
C ALA A 90 13.54 1.28 0.17
N GLU A 91 14.15 0.35 -0.53
CA GLU A 91 13.44 -0.54 -1.45
C GLU A 91 13.17 -1.89 -0.80
N ILE A 92 11.96 -2.40 -1.01
CA ILE A 92 11.61 -3.79 -0.73
C ILE A 92 11.45 -4.48 -2.08
N VAL A 93 12.37 -5.37 -2.39
CA VAL A 93 12.35 -6.10 -3.65
C VAL A 93 11.59 -7.40 -3.46
N MET A 94 10.50 -7.55 -4.21
CA MET A 94 9.68 -8.75 -4.19
C MET A 94 9.97 -9.57 -5.44
N THR A 95 10.30 -10.83 -5.24
CA THR A 95 10.57 -11.77 -6.34
C THR A 95 9.48 -12.82 -6.36
N LEU A 96 8.80 -12.92 -7.49
CA LEU A 96 7.76 -13.93 -7.75
C LEU A 96 8.37 -15.06 -8.54
N GLU A 97 8.35 -16.26 -7.95
CA GLU A 97 8.78 -17.47 -8.63
C GLU A 97 7.59 -18.07 -9.38
N ALA A 98 7.49 -17.75 -10.67
CA ALA A 98 6.31 -18.10 -11.46
C ALA A 98 6.09 -19.62 -11.57
N ALA A 99 7.15 -20.40 -11.53
CA ALA A 99 7.06 -21.85 -11.60
C ALA A 99 6.31 -22.46 -10.41
N LYS A 100 6.25 -21.75 -9.29
CA LYS A 100 5.55 -22.21 -8.08
C LYS A 100 4.10 -21.75 -8.02
N MET A 101 3.64 -20.97 -9.00
CA MET A 101 2.29 -20.46 -9.03
C MET A 101 1.34 -21.47 -9.62
N GLU A 102 0.11 -21.47 -9.10
CA GLU A 102 -1.00 -22.17 -9.74
C GLU A 102 -1.60 -21.33 -10.86
N PRO A 103 -2.20 -21.95 -11.90
CA PRO A 103 -2.84 -21.18 -12.96
C PRO A 103 -3.99 -20.33 -12.43
N GLY A 104 -4.16 -19.16 -13.00
CA GLY A 104 -5.29 -18.30 -12.71
C GLY A 104 -4.90 -16.98 -12.05
N VAL A 105 -5.91 -16.20 -11.76
CA VAL A 105 -5.75 -14.91 -11.10
C VAL A 105 -5.27 -15.12 -9.66
N PHE A 106 -4.25 -14.40 -9.27
CA PHE A 106 -3.75 -14.44 -7.91
C PHE A 106 -3.71 -13.06 -7.29
N ASN A 107 -3.84 -13.05 -5.98
CA ASN A 107 -3.79 -11.85 -5.16
C ASN A 107 -3.12 -12.25 -3.84
N ARG A 108 -1.95 -11.69 -3.58
CA ARG A 108 -1.16 -12.05 -2.40
C ARG A 108 -0.87 -10.82 -1.57
N VAL A 109 -1.23 -10.89 -0.31
CA VAL A 109 -0.97 -9.82 0.66
C VAL A 109 0.39 -10.05 1.28
N VAL A 110 1.18 -8.98 1.37
CA VAL A 110 2.49 -8.98 1.98
C VAL A 110 2.43 -8.16 3.25
N GLU A 111 2.82 -8.77 4.36
CA GLU A 111 2.87 -8.11 5.64
C GLU A 111 4.24 -7.50 5.87
N VAL A 112 4.29 -6.19 6.01
CA VAL A 112 5.52 -5.46 6.30
C VAL A 112 5.48 -5.05 7.78
N ASN A 113 6.30 -5.70 8.57
CA ASN A 113 6.38 -5.47 10.01
C ASN A 113 7.56 -4.56 10.33
N THR A 114 7.27 -3.44 10.95
CA THR A 114 8.27 -2.44 11.35
C THR A 114 8.14 -2.14 12.83
N ASN A 115 9.13 -1.43 13.37
CA ASN A 115 9.05 -0.95 14.74
C ASN A 115 7.98 0.15 14.95
N ALA A 116 7.41 0.67 13.87
CA ALA A 116 6.30 1.63 13.91
C ALA A 116 4.93 0.97 13.73
N GLY A 117 4.88 -0.34 13.51
CA GLY A 117 3.64 -1.09 13.32
C GLY A 117 3.67 -1.96 12.07
N ILE A 118 2.52 -2.53 11.75
CA ILE A 118 2.36 -3.45 10.63
C ILE A 118 1.66 -2.74 9.47
N SER A 119 2.21 -2.87 8.29
CA SER A 119 1.60 -2.38 7.05
C SER A 119 1.42 -3.53 6.07
N TYR A 120 0.53 -3.36 5.11
CA TYR A 120 0.24 -4.37 4.10
C TYR A 120 0.38 -3.78 2.71
N VAL A 121 1.02 -4.54 1.84
CA VAL A 121 1.02 -4.28 0.40
C VAL A 121 0.54 -5.53 -0.31
N THR A 122 0.10 -5.38 -1.54
CA THR A 122 -0.50 -6.48 -2.29
C THR A 122 0.18 -6.63 -3.64
N VAL A 123 0.47 -7.86 -4.02
CA VAL A 123 0.86 -8.18 -5.39
C VAL A 123 -0.23 -9.04 -6.02
N ARG A 124 -0.52 -8.78 -7.27
CA ARG A 124 -1.54 -9.50 -8.00
C ARG A 124 -1.13 -9.72 -9.45
N GLY A 125 -1.85 -10.59 -10.12
CA GLY A 125 -1.61 -10.88 -11.51
C GLY A 125 -2.41 -12.08 -11.95
N ASN A 126 -2.12 -12.56 -13.14
CA ASN A 126 -2.74 -13.74 -13.70
C ASN A 126 -1.66 -14.72 -14.16
N SER A 127 -1.60 -15.88 -13.52
CA SER A 127 -0.65 -16.92 -13.86
C SER A 127 -1.19 -17.73 -15.05
N VAL A 128 -0.48 -17.69 -16.16
CA VAL A 128 -0.90 -18.35 -17.38
C VAL A 128 0.10 -19.43 -17.79
N GLU A 129 -0.40 -20.48 -18.36
CA GLU A 129 0.43 -21.48 -18.98
C GLU A 129 0.76 -21.03 -20.41
N LYS A 130 1.94 -21.40 -20.85
CA LYS A 130 2.35 -21.10 -22.19
C LYS A 130 1.62 -21.97 -23.20
#